data_a9b7a7bd934ff75fbc98d95afeec7db5
#
_entry.id   a9b7a7bd934ff75fbc98d95afeec7db5
#
_cell.length_a   1.000
_cell.length_b   1.000
_cell.length_c   1.000
_cell.angle_alpha   90.00
_cell.angle_beta   90.00
_cell.angle_gamma   90.00
#
_symmetry.space_group_name_H-M   'P 1'
#
loop_
_entity.id
_entity.type
_entity.pdbx_description
1 polymer ?
#
loop_
_entity_poly.entity_id
_entity_poly.type
_entity_poly.pdbx_seq_one_letter_code
_entity_poly.pdbx_strand_id
1 'polypeptide(L)'
;MNDAPDHPLTAALKPLLEAVGATAVDLSEARAEDVVLEWDGAPAVAVRLPHLGSALDRLLAEMARQFDGRPLAELGRTEKQRVVALLEERGAFTVRHGVETVASALGVSRFTVYNYLNRQEKS
;
A
#
# COMPACT_ATOMS: atom_id res chain seq x y z
N MET A 1 6.09 25.81 10.90
CA MET A 1 4.85 26.29 10.29
C MET A 1 3.89 25.12 10.09
N ASN A 2 2.65 25.30 10.46
CA ASN A 2 1.66 24.23 10.35
C ASN A 2 1.15 24.14 8.93
N ASP A 3 1.38 23.00 8.26
CA ASP A 3 0.94 22.78 6.89
C ASP A 3 -0.50 22.26 6.80
N ALA A 4 -1.11 21.94 7.93
CA ALA A 4 -2.48 21.46 7.95
C ALA A 4 -3.47 22.62 7.73
N PRO A 5 -4.57 22.37 6.99
CA PRO A 5 -5.60 23.40 6.81
C PRO A 5 -6.17 23.86 8.16
N ASP A 6 -6.38 25.15 8.31
CA ASP A 6 -6.94 25.73 9.51
C ASP A 6 -8.47 25.77 9.39
N HIS A 7 -9.12 24.64 9.62
CA HIS A 7 -10.57 24.49 9.51
C HIS A 7 -11.08 23.64 10.68
N PRO A 8 -12.27 23.94 11.21
CA PRO A 8 -12.85 23.15 12.31
C PRO A 8 -12.95 21.66 12.00
N LEU A 9 -13.24 21.32 10.75
CA LEU A 9 -13.32 19.94 10.33
C LEU A 9 -11.96 19.24 10.47
N THR A 10 -10.89 19.91 10.14
CA THR A 10 -9.53 19.36 10.29
C THR A 10 -9.25 19.01 11.75
N ALA A 11 -9.58 19.92 12.66
CA ALA A 11 -9.37 19.68 14.08
C ALA A 11 -10.21 18.49 14.58
N ALA A 12 -11.45 18.39 14.13
CA ALA A 12 -12.35 17.31 14.53
C ALA A 12 -11.86 15.96 14.02
N LEU A 13 -11.26 15.92 12.83
CA LEU A 13 -10.79 14.68 12.21
C LEU A 13 -9.40 14.27 12.64
N LYS A 14 -8.64 15.15 13.29
CA LYS A 14 -7.25 14.89 13.62
C LYS A 14 -7.00 13.54 14.30
N PRO A 15 -7.76 13.14 15.33
CA PRO A 15 -7.53 11.83 15.94
C PRO A 15 -7.73 10.67 14.97
N LEU A 16 -8.74 10.78 14.10
CA LEU A 16 -9.00 9.74 13.11
C LEU A 16 -7.90 9.69 12.06
N LEU A 17 -7.45 10.85 11.58
CA LEU A 17 -6.38 10.92 10.58
C LEU A 17 -5.09 10.31 11.13
N GLU A 18 -4.75 10.61 12.37
CA GLU A 18 -3.57 10.03 12.99
C GLU A 18 -3.68 8.51 13.13
N ALA A 19 -4.87 8.03 13.49
CA ALA A 19 -5.10 6.60 13.68
C ALA A 19 -4.94 5.80 12.40
N VAL A 20 -5.35 6.35 11.26
CA VAL A 20 -5.27 5.65 9.96
C VAL A 20 -4.04 6.05 9.15
N GLY A 21 -3.21 6.95 9.65
CA GLY A 21 -2.02 7.39 8.93
C GLY A 21 -2.30 8.33 7.78
N ALA A 22 -3.46 9.01 7.80
CA ALA A 22 -3.83 9.96 6.77
C ALA A 22 -3.35 11.37 7.12
N THR A 23 -3.33 12.25 6.12
CA THR A 23 -2.87 13.63 6.27
C THR A 23 -3.89 14.59 5.69
N ALA A 24 -4.20 15.66 6.43
CA ALA A 24 -5.02 16.74 5.90
C ALA A 24 -4.18 17.64 5.01
N VAL A 25 -4.73 18.02 3.86
CA VAL A 25 -4.03 18.80 2.84
C VAL A 25 -4.91 20.01 2.47
N ASP A 26 -4.28 21.14 2.22
CA ASP A 26 -5.00 22.32 1.73
C ASP A 26 -5.65 22.00 0.38
N LEU A 27 -6.86 22.53 0.16
CA LEU A 27 -7.56 22.31 -1.11
C LEU A 27 -6.74 22.74 -2.32
N SER A 28 -5.93 23.79 -2.18
CA SER A 28 -5.07 24.27 -3.27
C SER A 28 -3.98 23.27 -3.65
N GLU A 29 -3.66 22.33 -2.75
CA GLU A 29 -2.64 21.32 -2.98
C GLU A 29 -3.22 19.91 -3.18
N ALA A 30 -4.55 19.82 -3.26
CA ALA A 30 -5.22 18.53 -3.40
C ALA A 30 -4.88 17.87 -4.73
N ARG A 31 -4.68 16.56 -4.68
CA ARG A 31 -4.41 15.74 -5.85
C ARG A 31 -5.66 14.93 -6.22
N ALA A 32 -5.65 14.36 -7.41
CA ALA A 32 -6.81 13.60 -7.90
C ALA A 32 -7.19 12.43 -6.98
N GLU A 33 -6.20 11.80 -6.35
CA GLU A 33 -6.45 10.66 -5.46
C GLU A 33 -6.88 11.06 -4.05
N ASP A 34 -6.79 12.34 -3.69
CA ASP A 34 -7.18 12.79 -2.36
C ASP A 34 -8.70 12.81 -2.20
N VAL A 35 -9.17 12.59 -0.98
CA VAL A 35 -10.59 12.63 -0.65
C VAL A 35 -10.95 14.05 -0.22
N VAL A 36 -11.86 14.69 -0.97
CA VAL A 36 -12.31 16.03 -0.63
C VAL A 36 -13.54 15.94 0.26
N LEU A 37 -13.45 16.56 1.43
CA LEU A 37 -14.57 16.60 2.38
C LEU A 37 -15.28 17.93 2.28
N GLU A 38 -16.61 17.87 2.30
CA GLU A 38 -17.43 19.07 2.22
C GLU A 38 -17.89 19.50 3.60
N TRP A 39 -18.08 20.81 3.76
CA TRP A 39 -18.62 21.44 4.97
C TRP A 39 -19.57 22.54 4.51
N ASP A 40 -20.80 22.46 4.99
CA ASP A 40 -21.85 23.42 4.59
C ASP A 40 -22.05 23.49 3.08
N GLY A 41 -21.94 22.35 2.41
CA GLY A 41 -22.16 22.25 0.96
C GLY A 41 -21.02 22.72 0.08
N ALA A 42 -19.86 23.02 0.67
CA ALA A 42 -18.69 23.47 -0.09
C ALA A 42 -17.45 22.64 0.30
N PRO A 43 -16.53 22.41 -0.65
CA PRO A 43 -15.27 21.74 -0.32
C PRO A 43 -14.54 22.49 0.80
N ALA A 44 -14.09 21.78 1.81
CA ALA A 44 -13.45 22.38 2.98
C ALA A 44 -12.00 21.92 3.17
N VAL A 45 -11.75 20.63 3.00
CA VAL A 45 -10.43 20.07 3.25
C VAL A 45 -10.24 18.82 2.39
N ALA A 46 -9.01 18.59 1.96
CA ALA A 46 -8.65 17.35 1.28
C ALA A 46 -7.90 16.45 2.25
N VAL A 47 -8.15 15.17 2.17
CA VAL A 47 -7.49 14.16 3.00
C VAL A 47 -6.70 13.23 2.09
N ARG A 48 -5.41 13.10 2.40
CA ARG A 48 -4.52 12.19 1.68
C ARG A 48 -4.38 10.92 2.48
N LEU A 49 -4.95 9.85 1.96
CA LEU A 49 -4.88 8.55 2.62
C LEU A 49 -3.49 7.92 2.40
N PRO A 50 -3.05 7.04 3.33
CA PRO A 50 -1.81 6.32 3.11
C PRO A 50 -1.91 5.49 1.84
N HIS A 51 -0.84 5.47 1.07
CA HIS A 51 -0.80 4.74 -0.19
C HIS A 51 -0.77 3.24 0.11
N LEU A 52 -1.72 2.48 -0.41
CA LEU A 52 -1.72 1.02 -0.24
C LEU A 52 -0.47 0.40 -0.80
N GLY A 53 0.06 0.97 -1.89
CA GLY A 53 1.35 0.55 -2.44
C GLY A 53 2.49 0.72 -1.45
N SER A 54 2.46 1.77 -0.62
CA SER A 54 3.49 1.97 0.40
C SER A 54 3.47 0.88 1.46
N ALA A 55 2.28 0.41 1.83
CA ALA A 55 2.14 -0.69 2.78
C ALA A 55 2.70 -1.98 2.18
N LEU A 56 2.39 -2.24 0.91
CA LEU A 56 2.90 -3.41 0.20
C LEU A 56 4.42 -3.33 0.03
N ASP A 57 4.95 -2.14 -0.29
CA ASP A 57 6.39 -1.94 -0.41
C ASP A 57 7.10 -2.25 0.90
N ARG A 58 6.53 -1.84 2.03
CA ARG A 58 7.10 -2.16 3.35
C ARG A 58 7.06 -3.66 3.63
N LEU A 59 5.98 -4.33 3.23
CA LEU A 59 5.88 -5.78 3.38
C LEU A 59 6.93 -6.49 2.53
N LEU A 60 7.13 -6.03 1.30
CA LEU A 60 8.15 -6.59 0.43
C LEU A 60 9.55 -6.39 1.01
N ALA A 61 9.82 -5.23 1.60
CA ALA A 61 11.11 -4.98 2.26
C ALA A 61 11.30 -5.92 3.45
N GLU A 62 10.23 -6.18 4.21
CA GLU A 62 10.27 -7.13 5.32
C GLU A 62 10.58 -8.54 4.82
N MET A 63 9.97 -8.96 3.70
CA MET A 63 10.26 -10.26 3.09
C MET A 63 11.73 -10.35 2.70
N ALA A 64 12.29 -9.30 2.10
CA ALA A 64 13.70 -9.29 1.73
C ALA A 64 14.60 -9.50 2.95
N ARG A 65 14.25 -8.87 4.08
CA ARG A 65 15.04 -9.06 5.31
C ARG A 65 15.00 -10.49 5.80
N GLN A 66 13.89 -11.20 5.61
CA GLN A 66 13.78 -12.60 5.99
C GLN A 66 14.66 -13.52 5.13
N PHE A 67 15.04 -13.05 3.95
CA PHE A 67 15.93 -13.78 3.04
C PHE A 67 17.30 -13.12 2.96
N ASP A 68 17.84 -12.75 4.12
CA ASP A 68 19.21 -12.21 4.30
C ASP A 68 19.45 -10.87 3.62
N GLY A 69 18.39 -10.09 3.41
CA GLY A 69 18.51 -8.77 2.79
C GLY A 69 18.79 -8.79 1.30
N ARG A 70 18.70 -9.97 0.67
CA ARG A 70 18.93 -10.07 -0.77
C ARG A 70 17.76 -9.45 -1.54
N PRO A 71 18.01 -8.83 -2.71
CA PRO A 71 16.92 -8.40 -3.57
C PRO A 71 16.02 -9.59 -3.91
N LEU A 72 14.71 -9.41 -3.81
CA LEU A 72 13.77 -10.50 -4.06
C LEU A 72 13.88 -11.06 -5.48
N ALA A 73 14.25 -10.22 -6.44
CA ALA A 73 14.41 -10.65 -7.83
C ALA A 73 15.56 -11.63 -8.02
N GLU A 74 16.51 -11.64 -7.08
CA GLU A 74 17.67 -12.54 -7.14
C GLU A 74 17.44 -13.88 -6.45
N LEU A 75 16.31 -14.05 -5.79
CA LEU A 75 16.00 -15.32 -5.12
C LEU A 75 15.76 -16.43 -6.15
N GLY A 76 16.01 -17.67 -5.73
CA GLY A 76 15.71 -18.82 -6.54
C GLY A 76 14.20 -19.07 -6.62
N ARG A 77 13.81 -19.96 -7.52
CA ARG A 77 12.39 -20.26 -7.76
C ARG A 77 11.67 -20.70 -6.49
N THR A 78 12.25 -21.62 -5.73
CA THR A 78 11.63 -22.13 -4.51
C THR A 78 11.43 -21.01 -3.47
N GLU A 79 12.45 -20.17 -3.35
CA GLU A 79 12.36 -19.03 -2.42
C GLU A 79 11.31 -18.02 -2.85
N LYS A 80 11.21 -17.75 -4.16
CA LYS A 80 10.18 -16.84 -4.67
C LYS A 80 8.79 -17.40 -4.43
N GLN A 81 8.61 -18.70 -4.59
CA GLN A 81 7.33 -19.35 -4.29
C GLN A 81 6.98 -19.19 -2.81
N ARG A 82 7.96 -19.30 -1.93
CA ARG A 82 7.76 -19.13 -0.51
C ARG A 82 7.39 -17.67 -0.18
N VAL A 83 8.02 -16.71 -0.82
CA VAL A 83 7.68 -15.29 -0.65
C VAL A 83 6.23 -15.06 -1.05
N VAL A 84 5.80 -15.62 -2.19
CA VAL A 84 4.41 -15.48 -2.64
C VAL A 84 3.45 -16.06 -1.62
N ALA A 85 3.78 -17.23 -1.05
CA ALA A 85 2.95 -17.85 -0.01
C ALA A 85 2.80 -16.95 1.22
N LEU A 86 3.91 -16.39 1.69
CA LEU A 86 3.90 -15.51 2.85
C LEU A 86 3.13 -14.21 2.57
N LEU A 87 3.27 -13.67 1.37
CA LEU A 87 2.54 -12.46 0.97
C LEU A 87 1.04 -12.72 0.90
N GLU A 88 0.64 -13.91 0.40
CA GLU A 88 -0.77 -14.26 0.34
C GLU A 88 -1.37 -14.32 1.74
N GLU A 89 -0.65 -14.89 2.70
CA GLU A 89 -1.11 -14.94 4.10
C GLU A 89 -1.31 -13.55 4.68
N ARG A 90 -0.54 -12.57 4.23
CA ARG A 90 -0.63 -11.19 4.69
C ARG A 90 -1.60 -10.33 3.90
N GLY A 91 -2.33 -10.92 2.95
CA GLY A 91 -3.33 -10.19 2.17
C GLY A 91 -2.76 -9.30 1.07
N ALA A 92 -1.51 -9.53 0.66
CA ALA A 92 -0.86 -8.69 -0.34
C ALA A 92 -1.58 -8.66 -1.69
N PHE A 93 -2.27 -9.75 -2.03
CA PHE A 93 -2.94 -9.88 -3.33
C PHE A 93 -4.37 -9.37 -3.31
N THR A 94 -4.86 -8.90 -2.16
CA THR A 94 -6.18 -8.28 -2.07
C THR A 94 -6.13 -6.78 -2.34
N VAL A 95 -4.93 -6.17 -2.33
CA VAL A 95 -4.81 -4.76 -2.66
C VAL A 95 -4.77 -4.58 -4.16
N ARG A 96 -5.23 -3.42 -4.62
CA ARG A 96 -5.26 -3.10 -6.04
C ARG A 96 -3.83 -3.16 -6.62
N HIS A 97 -3.69 -3.82 -7.76
CA HIS A 97 -2.41 -4.01 -8.45
C HIS A 97 -1.39 -4.78 -7.60
N GLY A 98 -1.85 -5.55 -6.60
CA GLY A 98 -0.95 -6.33 -5.76
C GLY A 98 -0.14 -7.35 -6.55
N VAL A 99 -0.77 -8.07 -7.46
CA VAL A 99 -0.08 -9.08 -8.29
C VAL A 99 1.02 -8.42 -9.13
N GLU A 100 0.71 -7.31 -9.79
CA GLU A 100 1.68 -6.61 -10.64
C GLU A 100 2.85 -6.07 -9.82
N THR A 101 2.57 -5.52 -8.65
CA THR A 101 3.61 -4.99 -7.77
C THR A 101 4.54 -6.11 -7.30
N VAL A 102 3.99 -7.24 -6.88
CA VAL A 102 4.77 -8.38 -6.42
C VAL A 102 5.58 -8.97 -7.58
N ALA A 103 4.96 -9.13 -8.75
CA ALA A 103 5.65 -9.65 -9.93
C ALA A 103 6.87 -8.79 -10.28
N SER A 104 6.69 -7.47 -10.25
CA SER A 104 7.79 -6.54 -10.52
C SER A 104 8.92 -6.70 -9.48
N ALA A 105 8.57 -6.80 -8.21
CA ALA A 105 9.55 -6.95 -7.14
C ALA A 105 10.32 -8.27 -7.23
N LEU A 106 9.66 -9.33 -7.67
CA LEU A 106 10.29 -10.65 -7.83
C LEU A 106 10.97 -10.83 -9.19
N GLY A 107 10.82 -9.87 -10.09
CA GLY A 107 11.41 -9.97 -11.43
C GLY A 107 10.80 -11.07 -12.27
N VAL A 108 9.51 -11.33 -12.10
CA VAL A 108 8.78 -12.36 -12.85
C VAL A 108 7.53 -11.76 -13.47
N SER A 109 6.87 -12.51 -14.37
CA SER A 109 5.61 -12.08 -14.93
C SER A 109 4.46 -12.30 -13.94
N ARG A 110 3.36 -11.58 -14.14
CA ARG A 110 2.16 -11.79 -13.34
C ARG A 110 1.63 -13.22 -13.48
N PHE A 111 1.81 -13.82 -14.66
CA PHE A 111 1.41 -15.21 -14.89
C PHE A 111 2.19 -16.18 -14.01
N THR A 112 3.47 -15.89 -13.79
CA THR A 112 4.29 -16.70 -12.89
C THR A 112 3.77 -16.58 -11.45
N VAL A 113 3.39 -15.39 -11.02
CA VAL A 113 2.80 -15.19 -9.69
C VAL A 113 1.50 -16.00 -9.57
N TYR A 114 0.63 -15.94 -10.58
CA TYR A 114 -0.60 -16.74 -10.57
C TYR A 114 -0.30 -18.24 -10.47
N ASN A 115 0.71 -18.70 -11.19
CA ASN A 115 1.10 -20.11 -11.12
C ASN A 115 1.57 -20.50 -9.73
N TYR A 116 2.33 -19.64 -9.06
CA TYR A 116 2.76 -19.88 -7.69
C TYR A 116 1.56 -19.94 -6.74
N LEU A 117 0.61 -19.04 -6.89
CA LEU A 117 -0.61 -19.03 -6.08
C LEU A 117 -1.44 -20.29 -6.29
N ASN A 118 -1.61 -20.70 -7.54
CA ASN A 118 -2.39 -21.89 -7.85
C ASN A 118 -1.77 -23.17 -7.29
N ARG A 119 -0.44 -23.25 -7.27
CA ARG A 119 0.24 -24.42 -6.70
C ARG A 119 -0.01 -24.56 -5.21
N GLN A 120 -0.17 -23.45 -4.50
CA GLN A 120 -0.43 -23.48 -3.08
C GLN A 120 -1.83 -24.01 -2.78
N GLU A 121 -2.79 -23.69 -3.62
CA GLU A 121 -4.15 -24.19 -3.44
C GLU A 121 -4.28 -25.68 -3.65
N LYS A 122 -3.32 -26.29 -4.35
CA LYS A 122 -3.33 -27.72 -4.65
C LYS A 122 -2.55 -28.56 -3.65
N SER A 123 -1.84 -27.92 -2.73
CA SER A 123 -1.02 -28.67 -1.75
C SER A 123 -1.68 -28.86 -0.40
#